data_37bb671fa7ae1e5eb748b6794a62c3d3
#
_entry.id   37bb671fa7ae1e5eb748b6794a62c3d3
#
_cell.length_a   1.000
_cell.length_b   1.000
_cell.length_c   1.000
_cell.angle_alpha   90.00
_cell.angle_beta   90.00
_cell.angle_gamma   90.00
#
_symmetry.space_group_name_H-M   'P 1'
#
loop_
_entity.id
_entity.type
_entity.pdbx_description
1 polymer ?
#
loop_
_entity_poly.entity_id
_entity_poly.type
_entity_poly.pdbx_seq_one_letter_code
_entity_poly.pdbx_strand_id
1 'polypeptide(L)'
;EQLIELQKQQSYWEAAQTKEFINAQKERTRCTLQYAKDLQLSEAETRKLIDAQLCEAGWQADTEQLRYSKGTRPQKGKNLAIAEWPTDKGFADYALFAGLQLVGIVEAKAKHKDISSILSNQCKDYATHIKKEHACYLIGTWGDYQVPFLFSTNGRRYLKQIETKSGIWFLDVRREENIPKALQHWKNPQGLLEDLAQDIERATQSLAQTPYDLLRDPNGLNLRPYQIRAVEATEKALANGHRSVLLSMATGTGKTRTLLAMIYRFLAAKRFKRILFLVDRNVLGKQALDVFKDVKLEDLQTLYNIYPINSLNEKTIEKETKIQLSTVQAMVRRILYNEGEQMPTVSDYDLVIVDEAHRGYILDKEMSEDEFAFRDQDDFTSKYTMVIDYFDAVKIAVTATPALHTTQLFGKPVFEYSYREAVLDGFLVDYNLPHHIFTKLRIE
;
A
#
# COMPACT_ATOMS: atom_id res chain seq x y z
N GLU A 1 -9.31 -40.28 -37.11
CA GLU A 1 -8.21 -40.43 -36.14
C GLU A 1 -7.94 -39.10 -35.43
N GLN A 2 -7.75 -37.97 -36.13
CA GLN A 2 -7.51 -36.64 -35.50
C GLN A 2 -8.64 -36.16 -34.58
N LEU A 3 -9.90 -36.47 -34.90
CA LEU A 3 -11.06 -36.07 -34.10
C LEU A 3 -11.14 -36.86 -32.77
N ILE A 4 -10.73 -38.15 -32.81
CA ILE A 4 -10.65 -39.00 -31.61
C ILE A 4 -9.52 -38.58 -30.70
N GLU A 5 -8.40 -38.12 -31.25
CA GLU A 5 -7.25 -37.60 -30.51
C GLU A 5 -7.60 -36.28 -29.81
N LEU A 6 -8.30 -35.36 -30.50
CA LEU A 6 -8.80 -34.10 -29.95
C LEU A 6 -9.82 -34.33 -28.83
N GLN A 7 -10.74 -35.29 -28.97
CA GLN A 7 -11.70 -35.65 -27.92
C GLN A 7 -11.00 -36.27 -26.69
N LYS A 8 -9.96 -37.06 -26.86
CA LYS A 8 -9.15 -37.59 -25.76
C LYS A 8 -8.37 -36.48 -25.03
N GLN A 9 -7.80 -35.52 -25.77
CA GLN A 9 -7.15 -34.39 -25.18
C GLN A 9 -8.13 -33.53 -24.40
N GLN A 10 -9.32 -33.25 -24.93
CA GLN A 10 -10.34 -32.46 -24.25
C GLN A 10 -10.81 -33.12 -22.95
N SER A 11 -11.08 -34.46 -22.98
CA SER A 11 -11.46 -35.21 -21.79
C SER A 11 -10.35 -35.27 -20.72
N TYR A 12 -9.09 -35.27 -21.13
CA TYR A 12 -7.94 -35.20 -20.24
C TYR A 12 -7.85 -33.84 -19.54
N TRP A 13 -8.06 -32.75 -20.28
CA TRP A 13 -8.08 -31.39 -19.74
C TRP A 13 -9.25 -31.16 -18.78
N GLU A 14 -10.45 -31.65 -19.13
CA GLU A 14 -11.62 -31.56 -18.25
C GLU A 14 -11.41 -32.35 -16.93
N ALA A 15 -10.80 -33.52 -17.00
CA ALA A 15 -10.47 -34.34 -15.83
C ALA A 15 -9.36 -33.68 -14.95
N ALA A 16 -8.40 -33.02 -15.59
CA ALA A 16 -7.34 -32.29 -14.87
C ALA A 16 -7.91 -31.06 -14.15
N GLN A 17 -8.73 -30.25 -14.82
CA GLN A 17 -9.42 -29.10 -14.19
C GLN A 17 -10.33 -29.54 -13.04
N THR A 18 -11.04 -30.66 -13.18
CA THR A 18 -11.89 -31.19 -12.10
C THR A 18 -11.08 -31.63 -10.89
N LYS A 19 -9.90 -32.23 -11.07
CA LYS A 19 -8.99 -32.61 -9.98
C LYS A 19 -8.39 -31.38 -9.28
N GLU A 20 -8.00 -30.36 -10.03
CA GLU A 20 -7.49 -29.11 -9.46
C GLU A 20 -8.57 -28.37 -8.67
N PHE A 21 -9.79 -28.29 -9.19
CA PHE A 21 -10.93 -27.71 -8.49
C PHE A 21 -11.23 -28.44 -7.17
N ILE A 22 -11.24 -29.78 -7.18
CA ILE A 22 -11.44 -30.59 -5.98
C ILE A 22 -10.30 -30.41 -4.98
N ASN A 23 -9.06 -30.29 -5.43
CA ASN A 23 -7.92 -30.05 -4.54
C ASN A 23 -7.96 -28.62 -3.93
N ALA A 24 -8.27 -27.62 -4.75
CA ALA A 24 -8.47 -26.24 -4.25
C ALA A 24 -9.63 -26.14 -3.25
N GLN A 25 -10.72 -26.88 -3.48
CA GLN A 25 -11.83 -26.95 -2.56
C GLN A 25 -11.46 -27.66 -1.24
N LYS A 26 -10.69 -28.76 -1.31
CA LYS A 26 -10.15 -29.45 -0.12
C LYS A 26 -9.21 -28.55 0.68
N GLU A 27 -8.36 -27.80 0.01
CA GLU A 27 -7.42 -26.89 0.66
C GLU A 27 -8.16 -25.69 1.31
N ARG A 28 -9.18 -25.13 0.64
CA ARG A 28 -10.10 -24.14 1.23
C ARG A 28 -10.83 -24.70 2.45
N THR A 29 -11.34 -25.92 2.37
CA THR A 29 -12.02 -26.58 3.49
C THR A 29 -11.05 -26.84 4.66
N ARG A 30 -9.81 -27.26 4.36
CA ARG A 30 -8.76 -27.46 5.37
C ARG A 30 -8.36 -26.14 6.05
N CYS A 31 -8.19 -25.07 5.28
CA CYS A 31 -7.96 -23.73 5.81
C CYS A 31 -9.15 -23.26 6.66
N THR A 32 -10.39 -23.46 6.19
CA THR A 32 -11.60 -23.09 6.94
C THR A 32 -11.72 -23.87 8.25
N LEU A 33 -11.38 -25.17 8.26
CA LEU A 33 -11.38 -26.00 9.47
C LEU A 33 -10.24 -25.61 10.42
N GLN A 34 -9.09 -25.22 9.91
CA GLN A 34 -7.98 -24.71 10.73
C GLN A 34 -8.32 -23.35 11.33
N TYR A 35 -8.96 -22.47 10.56
CA TYR A 35 -9.53 -21.21 11.05
C TYR A 35 -10.67 -21.41 12.05
N ALA A 36 -11.51 -22.44 11.88
CA ALA A 36 -12.56 -22.77 12.83
C ALA A 36 -12.00 -23.29 14.17
N LYS A 37 -10.91 -24.04 14.16
CA LYS A 37 -10.18 -24.43 15.38
C LYS A 37 -9.56 -23.22 16.07
N ASP A 38 -9.02 -22.29 15.31
CA ASP A 38 -8.51 -21.01 15.81
C ASP A 38 -9.59 -20.10 16.41
N LEU A 39 -10.87 -20.34 16.08
CA LEU A 39 -12.01 -19.62 16.64
C LEU A 39 -12.29 -19.91 18.13
N GLN A 40 -11.73 -20.98 18.66
CA GLN A 40 -11.97 -21.43 20.04
C GLN A 40 -10.83 -21.09 21.02
N LEU A 41 -9.85 -20.27 20.61
CA LEU A 41 -8.79 -19.85 21.52
C LEU A 41 -9.37 -19.03 22.67
N SER A 42 -8.88 -19.31 23.87
CA SER A 42 -9.18 -18.54 25.07
C SER A 42 -8.64 -17.10 24.93
N GLU A 43 -9.13 -16.18 25.74
CA GLU A 43 -8.62 -14.79 25.77
C GLU A 43 -7.11 -14.74 26.05
N ALA A 44 -6.62 -15.61 26.93
CA ALA A 44 -5.18 -15.72 27.23
C ALA A 44 -4.35 -16.15 26.01
N GLU A 45 -4.85 -17.12 25.22
CA GLU A 45 -4.16 -17.55 23.99
C GLU A 45 -4.22 -16.47 22.91
N THR A 46 -5.32 -15.71 22.83
CA THR A 46 -5.42 -14.56 21.94
C THR A 46 -4.38 -13.49 22.27
N ARG A 47 -4.16 -13.20 23.57
CA ARG A 47 -3.12 -12.25 24.01
C ARG A 47 -1.72 -12.73 23.67
N LYS A 48 -1.40 -14.01 23.83
CA LYS A 48 -0.09 -14.57 23.41
C LYS A 48 0.15 -14.43 21.91
N LEU A 49 -0.90 -14.59 21.12
CA LEU A 49 -0.80 -14.39 19.67
C LEU A 49 -0.55 -12.90 19.32
N ILE A 50 -1.21 -11.99 20.02
CA ILE A 50 -0.99 -10.55 19.86
C ILE A 50 0.42 -10.17 20.29
N ASP A 51 0.92 -10.69 21.41
CA ASP A 51 2.30 -10.49 21.85
C ASP A 51 3.31 -10.91 20.78
N ALA A 52 3.13 -12.10 20.18
CA ALA A 52 4.01 -12.58 19.10
C ALA A 52 3.98 -11.63 17.88
N GLN A 53 2.79 -11.19 17.45
CA GLN A 53 2.64 -10.26 16.35
C GLN A 53 3.27 -8.88 16.62
N LEU A 54 3.14 -8.38 17.84
CA LEU A 54 3.78 -7.13 18.27
C LEU A 54 5.31 -7.27 18.28
N CYS A 55 5.83 -8.42 18.74
CA CYS A 55 7.26 -8.72 18.70
C CYS A 55 7.81 -8.78 17.27
N GLU A 56 7.08 -9.42 16.34
CA GLU A 56 7.42 -9.44 14.90
C GLU A 56 7.49 -8.01 14.32
N ALA A 57 6.66 -7.10 14.80
CA ALA A 57 6.66 -5.70 14.38
C ALA A 57 7.71 -4.82 15.10
N GLY A 58 8.55 -5.41 15.96
CA GLY A 58 9.64 -4.70 16.65
C GLY A 58 9.26 -4.06 17.98
N TRP A 59 8.10 -4.41 18.55
CA TRP A 59 7.73 -4.09 19.92
C TRP A 59 8.26 -5.14 20.88
N GLN A 60 8.55 -4.78 22.11
CA GLN A 60 8.73 -5.73 23.20
C GLN A 60 7.37 -5.94 23.86
N ALA A 61 6.76 -7.09 23.67
CA ALA A 61 5.44 -7.45 24.18
C ALA A 61 5.50 -8.79 24.92
N ASP A 62 4.94 -8.84 26.10
CA ASP A 62 4.73 -10.03 26.91
C ASP A 62 3.64 -9.71 27.94
N THR A 63 2.43 -10.16 27.69
CA THR A 63 1.27 -9.88 28.57
C THR A 63 1.47 -10.36 29.99
N GLU A 64 2.30 -11.38 30.23
CA GLU A 64 2.55 -11.90 31.55
C GLU A 64 3.65 -11.12 32.30
N GLN A 65 4.74 -10.72 31.62
CA GLN A 65 5.92 -10.09 32.23
C GLN A 65 5.89 -8.57 32.12
N LEU A 66 5.51 -8.03 30.97
CA LEU A 66 5.48 -6.59 30.68
C LEU A 66 4.10 -6.00 31.00
N ARG A 67 3.70 -6.09 32.26
CA ARG A 67 2.41 -5.65 32.77
C ARG A 67 2.57 -4.48 33.76
N TYR A 68 1.66 -3.52 33.70
CA TYR A 68 1.69 -2.36 34.62
C TYR A 68 1.64 -2.79 36.09
N SER A 69 0.80 -3.75 36.45
CA SER A 69 0.64 -4.26 37.82
C SER A 69 1.90 -4.94 38.37
N LYS A 70 2.80 -5.41 37.49
CA LYS A 70 4.12 -5.97 37.87
C LYS A 70 5.23 -4.91 37.97
N GLY A 71 4.87 -3.62 37.93
CA GLY A 71 5.81 -2.52 38.04
C GLY A 71 6.49 -2.13 36.72
N THR A 72 6.08 -2.71 35.56
CA THR A 72 6.63 -2.32 34.26
C THR A 72 6.29 -0.88 33.96
N ARG A 73 7.29 -0.11 33.55
CA ARG A 73 7.17 1.31 33.17
C ARG A 73 7.92 1.57 31.87
N PRO A 74 7.56 2.63 31.11
CA PRO A 74 8.29 3.03 29.91
C PRO A 74 9.77 3.27 30.22
N GLN A 75 10.64 2.91 29.28
CA GLN A 75 12.09 3.02 29.41
C GLN A 75 12.69 3.68 28.17
N LYS A 76 13.62 4.63 28.41
CA LYS A 76 14.34 5.29 27.33
C LYS A 76 15.06 4.26 26.45
N GLY A 77 14.89 4.37 25.14
CA GLY A 77 15.54 3.50 24.17
C GLY A 77 14.90 2.11 24.00
N LYS A 78 13.75 1.85 24.65
CA LYS A 78 12.99 0.61 24.45
C LYS A 78 11.62 0.90 23.87
N ASN A 79 11.14 0.01 23.02
CA ASN A 79 9.81 0.08 22.42
C ASN A 79 8.93 -0.97 23.10
N LEU A 80 8.10 -0.54 24.05
CA LEU A 80 7.36 -1.44 24.92
C LEU A 80 5.87 -1.41 24.62
N ALA A 81 5.25 -2.59 24.54
CA ALA A 81 3.81 -2.77 24.65
C ALA A 81 3.50 -3.23 26.09
N ILE A 82 3.06 -2.29 26.93
CA ILE A 82 2.82 -2.54 28.36
C ILE A 82 1.37 -2.97 28.53
N ALA A 83 1.15 -4.18 29.03
CA ALA A 83 -0.17 -4.74 29.25
C ALA A 83 -0.88 -4.13 30.45
N GLU A 84 -2.22 -4.05 30.36
CA GLU A 84 -3.13 -3.54 31.41
C GLU A 84 -2.74 -2.14 31.91
N TRP A 85 -2.61 -1.22 30.97
CA TRP A 85 -2.26 0.17 31.29
C TRP A 85 -3.47 0.90 31.89
N PRO A 86 -3.34 1.49 33.11
CA PRO A 86 -4.47 2.12 33.79
C PRO A 86 -4.81 3.49 33.18
N THR A 87 -6.11 3.69 32.95
CA THR A 87 -6.72 4.97 32.59
C THR A 87 -7.81 5.33 33.62
N ASP A 88 -8.37 6.52 33.55
CA ASP A 88 -9.49 6.91 34.43
C ASP A 88 -10.80 6.17 34.08
N LYS A 89 -10.85 5.49 32.93
CA LYS A 89 -12.01 4.69 32.46
C LYS A 89 -11.81 3.17 32.54
N GLY A 90 -10.70 2.73 33.13
CA GLY A 90 -10.36 1.32 33.26
C GLY A 90 -8.94 1.01 32.79
N PHE A 91 -8.73 -0.18 32.25
CA PHE A 91 -7.43 -0.62 31.80
C PHE A 91 -7.45 -0.85 30.29
N ALA A 92 -6.56 -0.19 29.56
CA ALA A 92 -6.30 -0.54 28.17
C ALA A 92 -5.53 -1.85 28.13
N ASP A 93 -5.85 -2.74 27.18
CA ASP A 93 -5.17 -4.04 27.07
C ASP A 93 -3.67 -3.88 26.85
N TYR A 94 -3.27 -2.92 26.01
CA TYR A 94 -1.86 -2.50 25.90
C TYR A 94 -1.75 -0.99 25.67
N ALA A 95 -0.67 -0.39 26.22
CA ALA A 95 -0.18 0.91 25.87
C ALA A 95 1.16 0.79 25.14
N LEU A 96 1.30 1.39 23.96
CA LEU A 96 2.48 1.34 23.12
C LEU A 96 3.38 2.52 23.41
N PHE A 97 4.61 2.24 23.84
CA PHE A 97 5.62 3.23 24.17
C PHE A 97 6.83 3.15 23.24
N ALA A 98 7.09 4.21 22.50
CA ALA A 98 8.36 4.42 21.82
C ALA A 98 9.31 5.21 22.72
N GLY A 99 10.21 4.52 23.41
CA GLY A 99 10.98 5.11 24.49
C GLY A 99 10.09 5.53 25.68
N LEU A 100 10.05 6.83 25.97
CA LEU A 100 9.19 7.41 27.02
C LEU A 100 7.88 7.99 26.46
N GLN A 101 7.64 7.92 25.18
CA GLN A 101 6.48 8.52 24.52
C GLN A 101 5.34 7.53 24.39
N LEU A 102 4.17 7.84 24.93
CA LEU A 102 2.95 7.08 24.74
C LEU A 102 2.39 7.39 23.34
N VAL A 103 2.60 6.47 22.40
CA VAL A 103 2.22 6.66 21.00
C VAL A 103 0.90 5.97 20.63
N GLY A 104 0.49 4.94 21.37
CA GLY A 104 -0.71 4.20 20.98
C GLY A 104 -1.41 3.48 22.14
N ILE A 105 -2.71 3.25 21.96
CA ILE A 105 -3.56 2.41 22.82
C ILE A 105 -4.08 1.25 21.99
N VAL A 106 -4.06 0.05 22.57
CA VAL A 106 -4.54 -1.17 21.95
C VAL A 106 -5.63 -1.78 22.80
N GLU A 107 -6.72 -2.20 22.17
CA GLU A 107 -7.77 -3.00 22.76
C GLU A 107 -7.85 -4.36 22.06
N ALA A 108 -7.76 -5.43 22.82
CA ALA A 108 -7.85 -6.81 22.36
C ALA A 108 -9.23 -7.39 22.64
N LYS A 109 -9.75 -8.18 21.71
CA LYS A 109 -11.06 -8.84 21.89
C LYS A 109 -10.99 -10.31 21.52
N ALA A 110 -11.97 -11.05 22.00
CA ALA A 110 -12.13 -12.45 21.61
C ALA A 110 -12.32 -12.59 20.09
N LYS A 111 -11.78 -13.65 19.50
CA LYS A 111 -11.69 -13.88 18.05
C LYS A 111 -13.01 -13.77 17.27
N HIS A 112 -14.15 -13.98 17.90
CA HIS A 112 -15.47 -13.92 17.24
C HIS A 112 -16.10 -12.53 17.20
N LYS A 113 -15.57 -11.56 17.95
CA LYS A 113 -16.16 -10.22 18.05
C LYS A 113 -15.76 -9.32 16.87
N ASP A 114 -16.66 -8.39 16.56
CA ASP A 114 -16.38 -7.27 15.68
C ASP A 114 -15.38 -6.33 16.36
N ILE A 115 -14.29 -6.02 15.70
CA ILE A 115 -13.21 -5.20 16.25
C ILE A 115 -13.20 -3.77 15.71
N SER A 116 -13.89 -3.51 14.61
CA SER A 116 -13.97 -2.17 14.02
C SER A 116 -14.73 -1.17 14.90
N SER A 117 -15.84 -1.61 15.50
CA SER A 117 -16.68 -0.79 16.38
C SER A 117 -16.02 -0.44 17.72
N ILE A 118 -15.08 -1.27 18.18
CA ILE A 118 -14.37 -1.10 19.46
C ILE A 118 -13.45 0.10 19.40
N LEU A 119 -12.81 0.32 18.26
CA LEU A 119 -11.95 1.45 18.02
C LEU A 119 -12.68 2.78 18.22
N SER A 120 -13.95 2.84 17.80
CA SER A 120 -14.79 4.03 17.89
C SER A 120 -15.32 4.32 19.29
N ASN A 121 -15.27 3.36 20.22
CA ASN A 121 -15.82 3.49 21.56
C ASN A 121 -14.70 3.38 22.63
N GLN A 122 -14.31 2.15 23.02
CA GLN A 122 -13.40 1.91 24.14
C GLN A 122 -12.00 2.53 23.95
N CYS A 123 -11.40 2.37 22.75
CA CYS A 123 -10.06 2.95 22.53
C CYS A 123 -10.07 4.48 22.61
N LYS A 124 -11.13 5.12 22.12
CA LYS A 124 -11.31 6.57 22.22
C LYS A 124 -11.45 7.02 23.68
N ASP A 125 -12.27 6.31 24.46
CA ASP A 125 -12.43 6.63 25.89
C ASP A 125 -11.10 6.52 26.65
N TYR A 126 -10.30 5.51 26.37
CA TYR A 126 -8.98 5.39 27.03
C TYR A 126 -8.01 6.49 26.59
N ALA A 127 -8.03 6.84 25.31
CA ALA A 127 -7.14 7.88 24.77
C ALA A 127 -7.48 9.29 25.25
N THR A 128 -8.71 9.54 25.69
CA THR A 128 -9.16 10.82 26.25
C THR A 128 -8.98 10.91 27.79
N HIS A 129 -8.77 9.78 28.46
CA HIS A 129 -8.79 9.71 29.92
C HIS A 129 -7.49 9.09 30.50
N ILE A 130 -6.34 9.56 30.04
CA ILE A 130 -5.05 9.16 30.62
C ILE A 130 -4.91 9.77 31.99
N LYS A 131 -4.51 8.96 32.97
CA LYS A 131 -4.33 9.43 34.36
C LYS A 131 -3.29 10.53 34.43
N LYS A 132 -3.53 11.52 35.30
CA LYS A 132 -2.62 12.66 35.51
C LYS A 132 -1.19 12.24 35.88
N GLU A 133 -1.02 11.14 36.61
CA GLU A 133 0.30 10.60 36.98
C GLU A 133 1.12 10.13 35.77
N HIS A 134 0.46 9.86 34.62
CA HIS A 134 1.08 9.42 33.36
C HIS A 134 1.23 10.56 32.34
N ALA A 135 0.89 11.80 32.72
CA ALA A 135 0.99 12.96 31.83
C ALA A 135 2.41 13.21 31.30
N CYS A 136 3.45 12.77 32.03
CA CYS A 136 4.84 12.91 31.61
C CYS A 136 5.20 12.06 30.36
N TYR A 137 4.36 11.11 29.96
CA TYR A 137 4.54 10.27 28.76
C TYR A 137 3.78 10.79 27.56
N LEU A 138 2.90 11.79 27.74
CA LEU A 138 2.13 12.37 26.67
C LEU A 138 3.00 13.27 25.79
N ILE A 139 2.73 13.23 24.48
CA ILE A 139 3.49 13.96 23.47
C ILE A 139 2.72 15.13 22.87
N GLY A 140 1.42 15.21 23.14
CA GLY A 140 0.54 16.25 22.64
C GLY A 140 -0.92 15.95 22.95
N THR A 141 -1.78 16.82 22.45
CA THR A 141 -3.24 16.63 22.47
C THR A 141 -3.82 16.95 21.09
N TRP A 142 -4.86 16.21 20.71
CA TRP A 142 -5.55 16.35 19.42
C TRP A 142 -7.06 16.35 19.68
N GLY A 143 -7.65 17.57 19.74
CA GLY A 143 -8.99 17.73 20.29
C GLY A 143 -9.05 17.20 21.72
N ASP A 144 -9.93 16.25 21.98
CA ASP A 144 -10.07 15.61 23.30
C ASP A 144 -9.05 14.48 23.54
N TYR A 145 -8.34 14.02 22.49
CA TYR A 145 -7.43 12.88 22.58
C TYR A 145 -6.04 13.26 23.08
N GLN A 146 -5.51 12.44 23.99
CA GLN A 146 -4.16 12.57 24.57
C GLN A 146 -3.16 11.56 23.99
N VAL A 147 -3.67 10.57 23.22
CA VAL A 147 -2.87 9.54 22.55
C VAL A 147 -3.22 9.54 21.05
N PRO A 148 -2.21 9.63 20.14
CA PRO A 148 -2.45 9.87 18.72
C PRO A 148 -2.97 8.66 17.94
N PHE A 149 -2.59 7.43 18.34
CA PHE A 149 -2.85 6.23 17.57
C PHE A 149 -3.65 5.20 18.35
N LEU A 150 -4.75 4.74 17.77
CA LEU A 150 -5.63 3.76 18.36
C LEU A 150 -5.62 2.47 17.55
N PHE A 151 -5.61 1.35 18.26
CA PHE A 151 -5.62 0.04 17.67
C PHE A 151 -6.66 -0.86 18.31
N SER A 152 -7.30 -1.71 17.52
CA SER A 152 -8.08 -2.82 18.03
C SER A 152 -7.79 -4.08 17.23
N THR A 153 -7.78 -5.23 17.91
CA THR A 153 -7.49 -6.51 17.28
C THR A 153 -8.13 -7.67 18.04
N ASN A 154 -8.25 -8.81 17.37
CA ASN A 154 -8.58 -10.09 17.98
C ASN A 154 -7.52 -11.16 17.67
N GLY A 155 -6.31 -10.73 17.28
CA GLY A 155 -5.19 -11.61 16.95
C GLY A 155 -5.32 -12.36 15.62
N ARG A 156 -6.44 -12.22 14.88
CA ARG A 156 -6.58 -12.83 13.55
C ARG A 156 -5.76 -12.07 12.52
N ARG A 157 -5.17 -12.80 11.59
CA ARG A 157 -4.65 -12.21 10.36
C ARG A 157 -5.78 -11.59 9.55
N TYR A 158 -5.47 -10.54 8.80
CA TYR A 158 -6.44 -9.86 7.96
C TYR A 158 -7.05 -10.82 6.90
N LEU A 159 -8.38 -10.80 6.81
CA LEU A 159 -9.16 -11.55 5.84
C LEU A 159 -10.25 -10.64 5.28
N LYS A 160 -10.19 -10.31 4.00
CA LYS A 160 -11.11 -9.38 3.34
C LYS A 160 -12.59 -9.80 3.46
N GLN A 161 -12.86 -11.12 3.47
CA GLN A 161 -14.23 -11.65 3.60
C GLN A 161 -14.86 -11.39 4.96
N ILE A 162 -14.05 -11.19 6.00
CA ILE A 162 -14.49 -10.91 7.38
C ILE A 162 -13.71 -9.71 7.93
N GLU A 163 -13.59 -8.66 7.14
CA GLU A 163 -12.76 -7.50 7.42
C GLU A 163 -12.99 -6.93 8.83
N THR A 164 -14.24 -6.72 9.25
CA THR A 164 -14.57 -6.17 10.58
C THR A 164 -14.21 -7.07 11.76
N LYS A 165 -13.88 -8.35 11.49
CA LYS A 165 -13.54 -9.39 12.48
C LYS A 165 -12.13 -9.95 12.31
N SER A 166 -11.26 -9.26 11.58
CA SER A 166 -9.90 -9.71 11.28
C SER A 166 -8.94 -8.54 11.12
N GLY A 167 -7.64 -8.83 11.19
CA GLY A 167 -6.59 -7.85 11.05
C GLY A 167 -6.39 -6.99 12.30
N ILE A 168 -5.74 -5.88 12.09
CA ILE A 168 -5.46 -4.86 13.10
C ILE A 168 -6.15 -3.59 12.64
N TRP A 169 -7.19 -3.19 13.36
CA TRP A 169 -7.87 -1.94 13.07
C TRP A 169 -7.10 -0.77 13.68
N PHE A 170 -6.93 0.26 12.88
CA PHE A 170 -6.09 1.42 13.18
C PHE A 170 -6.85 2.71 12.94
N LEU A 171 -6.69 3.65 13.84
CA LEU A 171 -7.18 5.03 13.70
C LEU A 171 -6.11 6.01 14.18
N ASP A 172 -5.76 6.96 13.34
CA ASP A 172 -4.99 8.15 13.68
C ASP A 172 -5.97 9.27 14.04
N VAL A 173 -6.08 9.59 15.31
CA VAL A 173 -7.03 10.59 15.82
C VAL A 173 -6.55 12.02 15.71
N ARG A 174 -5.36 12.26 15.18
CA ARG A 174 -4.80 13.61 15.03
C ARG A 174 -5.57 14.49 14.05
N ARG A 175 -6.38 13.88 13.18
CA ARG A 175 -7.24 14.55 12.22
C ARG A 175 -8.64 13.96 12.29
N GLU A 176 -9.66 14.83 12.32
CA GLU A 176 -11.07 14.43 12.44
C GLU A 176 -11.56 13.66 11.21
N GLU A 177 -10.98 13.95 10.03
CA GLU A 177 -11.36 13.30 8.77
C GLU A 177 -10.83 11.86 8.65
N ASN A 178 -9.92 11.45 9.53
CA ASN A 178 -9.40 10.09 9.49
C ASN A 178 -10.47 9.08 9.92
N ILE A 179 -10.61 8.06 9.12
CA ILE A 179 -11.53 6.94 9.37
C ILE A 179 -10.76 5.70 9.81
N PRO A 180 -11.35 4.86 10.67
CA PRO A 180 -10.78 3.56 11.02
C PRO A 180 -10.52 2.72 9.77
N LYS A 181 -9.39 2.01 9.74
CA LYS A 181 -9.00 1.13 8.64
C LYS A 181 -8.35 -0.14 9.15
N ALA A 182 -8.52 -1.24 8.43
CA ALA A 182 -7.86 -2.50 8.74
C ALA A 182 -6.46 -2.54 8.14
N LEU A 183 -5.47 -2.94 8.94
CA LEU A 183 -4.10 -3.20 8.52
C LEU A 183 -3.84 -4.71 8.48
N GLN A 184 -2.96 -5.13 7.59
CA GLN A 184 -2.56 -6.53 7.49
C GLN A 184 -1.58 -6.94 8.60
N HIS A 185 -0.74 -6.01 9.04
CA HIS A 185 0.26 -6.18 10.11
C HIS A 185 0.32 -4.97 11.03
N TRP A 186 0.97 -5.11 12.17
CA TRP A 186 1.23 -4.02 13.09
C TRP A 186 2.18 -2.98 12.50
N LYS A 187 1.91 -1.70 12.79
CA LYS A 187 2.90 -0.66 12.55
C LYS A 187 4.05 -0.83 13.52
N ASN A 188 5.26 -0.72 13.00
CA ASN A 188 6.46 -0.76 13.82
C ASN A 188 6.66 0.56 14.60
N PRO A 189 7.45 0.57 15.68
CA PRO A 189 7.69 1.77 16.48
C PRO A 189 8.21 2.96 15.68
N GLN A 190 9.16 2.70 14.78
CA GLN A 190 9.75 3.73 13.92
C GLN A 190 8.72 4.33 12.96
N GLY A 191 7.86 3.51 12.35
CA GLY A 191 6.79 3.96 11.46
C GLY A 191 5.79 4.87 12.18
N LEU A 192 5.41 4.56 13.44
CA LEU A 192 4.53 5.44 14.22
C LEU A 192 5.20 6.77 14.57
N LEU A 193 6.49 6.77 14.92
CA LEU A 193 7.23 8.00 15.14
C LEU A 193 7.36 8.85 13.87
N GLU A 194 7.57 8.24 12.74
CA GLU A 194 7.60 8.91 11.45
C GLU A 194 6.23 9.49 11.07
N ASP A 195 5.15 8.73 11.31
CA ASP A 195 3.78 9.23 11.12
C ASP A 195 3.50 10.41 12.05
N LEU A 196 3.95 10.35 13.30
CA LEU A 196 3.79 11.42 14.27
C LEU A 196 4.52 12.69 13.84
N ALA A 197 5.71 12.58 13.28
CA ALA A 197 6.52 13.69 12.79
C ALA A 197 5.98 14.33 11.50
N GLN A 198 5.07 13.66 10.80
CA GLN A 198 4.54 14.13 9.53
C GLN A 198 3.37 15.10 9.73
N ASP A 199 3.51 16.30 9.21
CA ASP A 199 2.45 17.31 9.15
C ASP A 199 1.82 17.32 7.76
N ILE A 200 0.78 16.48 7.58
CA ILE A 200 0.09 16.31 6.30
C ILE A 200 -0.64 17.58 5.88
N GLU A 201 -1.20 18.33 6.81
CA GLU A 201 -1.95 19.56 6.51
C GLU A 201 -1.02 20.63 5.98
N ARG A 202 0.09 20.88 6.67
CA ARG A 202 1.11 21.83 6.22
C ARG A 202 1.69 21.42 4.86
N ALA A 203 1.95 20.14 4.66
CA ALA A 203 2.44 19.62 3.37
C ALA A 203 1.42 19.82 2.24
N THR A 204 0.13 19.59 2.52
CA THR A 204 -0.96 19.80 1.55
C THR A 204 -1.13 21.30 1.23
N GLN A 205 -1.05 22.18 2.22
CA GLN A 205 -1.05 23.62 2.01
C GLN A 205 0.16 24.09 1.19
N SER A 206 1.35 23.56 1.48
CA SER A 206 2.56 23.85 0.74
C SER A 206 2.42 23.45 -0.73
N LEU A 207 1.84 22.26 -1.03
CA LEU A 207 1.55 21.85 -2.41
C LEU A 207 0.61 22.80 -3.11
N ALA A 208 -0.50 23.20 -2.46
CA ALA A 208 -1.49 24.10 -3.03
C ALA A 208 -0.91 25.50 -3.33
N GLN A 209 0.08 25.95 -2.56
CA GLN A 209 0.74 27.25 -2.72
C GLN A 209 1.91 27.20 -3.72
N THR A 210 2.46 26.03 -4.00
CA THR A 210 3.61 25.89 -4.90
C THR A 210 3.14 26.03 -6.36
N PRO A 211 3.61 27.04 -7.10
CA PRO A 211 3.20 27.25 -8.49
C PRO A 211 3.63 26.10 -9.39
N TYR A 212 2.97 25.97 -10.54
CA TYR A 212 3.28 24.95 -11.54
C TYR A 212 4.25 25.44 -12.63
N ASP A 213 4.82 26.64 -12.48
CA ASP A 213 5.66 27.25 -13.52
C ASP A 213 6.95 26.46 -13.76
N LEU A 214 7.55 25.92 -12.70
CA LEU A 214 8.70 25.02 -12.81
C LEU A 214 8.43 23.76 -13.65
N LEU A 215 7.19 23.29 -13.66
CA LEU A 215 6.83 22.12 -14.47
C LEU A 215 6.79 22.44 -15.97
N ARG A 216 6.65 23.73 -16.34
CA ARG A 216 6.62 24.22 -17.72
C ARG A 216 7.98 24.57 -18.27
N ASP A 217 9.00 24.68 -17.41
CA ASP A 217 10.34 25.12 -17.82
C ASP A 217 10.88 24.21 -18.94
N PRO A 218 11.18 24.78 -20.14
CA PRO A 218 11.73 24.02 -21.25
C PRO A 218 13.09 23.37 -20.97
N ASN A 219 13.87 23.93 -20.04
CA ASN A 219 15.17 23.38 -19.63
C ASN A 219 15.02 22.34 -18.48
N GLY A 220 13.84 22.22 -17.91
CA GLY A 220 13.49 21.32 -16.83
C GLY A 220 12.54 20.21 -17.26
N LEU A 221 11.45 20.05 -16.51
CA LEU A 221 10.44 19.04 -16.77
C LEU A 221 9.70 19.21 -18.09
N ASN A 222 9.50 20.44 -18.56
CA ASN A 222 8.84 20.78 -19.81
C ASN A 222 7.52 19.99 -19.99
N LEU A 223 6.65 20.05 -18.98
CA LEU A 223 5.36 19.36 -19.03
C LEU A 223 4.39 20.05 -19.96
N ARG A 224 3.66 19.25 -20.70
CA ARG A 224 2.56 19.68 -21.53
C ARG A 224 1.34 20.11 -20.66
N PRO A 225 0.45 20.98 -21.15
CA PRO A 225 -0.69 21.49 -20.36
C PRO A 225 -1.55 20.39 -19.73
N TYR A 226 -1.82 19.31 -20.45
CA TYR A 226 -2.62 18.21 -19.95
C TYR A 226 -1.90 17.41 -18.84
N GLN A 227 -0.56 17.32 -18.88
CA GLN A 227 0.21 16.68 -17.81
C GLN A 227 0.13 17.51 -16.52
N ILE A 228 0.20 18.82 -16.63
CA ILE A 228 0.01 19.73 -15.48
C ILE A 228 -1.41 19.56 -14.90
N ARG A 229 -2.44 19.52 -15.75
CA ARG A 229 -3.81 19.24 -15.28
C ARG A 229 -3.93 17.89 -14.56
N ALA A 230 -3.18 16.87 -14.99
CA ALA A 230 -3.15 15.59 -14.30
C ALA A 230 -2.51 15.70 -12.90
N VAL A 231 -1.41 16.49 -12.76
CA VAL A 231 -0.79 16.79 -11.45
C VAL A 231 -1.78 17.53 -10.56
N GLU A 232 -2.39 18.59 -11.04
CA GLU A 232 -3.40 19.41 -10.32
C GLU A 232 -4.58 18.54 -9.84
N ALA A 233 -5.15 17.71 -10.72
CA ALA A 233 -6.25 16.83 -10.38
C ALA A 233 -5.87 15.82 -9.27
N THR A 234 -4.65 15.31 -9.32
CA THR A 234 -4.12 14.40 -8.29
C THR A 234 -3.97 15.12 -6.96
N GLU A 235 -3.33 16.29 -6.93
CA GLU A 235 -3.13 17.07 -5.72
C GLU A 235 -4.46 17.49 -5.09
N LYS A 236 -5.44 17.88 -5.90
CA LYS A 236 -6.80 18.19 -5.45
C LYS A 236 -7.52 16.97 -4.87
N ALA A 237 -7.39 15.80 -5.49
CA ALA A 237 -7.97 14.57 -4.96
C ALA A 237 -7.36 14.21 -3.59
N LEU A 238 -6.02 14.32 -3.44
CA LEU A 238 -5.33 14.10 -2.18
C LEU A 238 -5.74 15.11 -1.09
N ALA A 239 -5.91 16.38 -1.45
CA ALA A 239 -6.38 17.42 -0.53
C ALA A 239 -7.82 17.15 -0.04
N ASN A 240 -8.66 16.53 -0.88
CA ASN A 240 -10.00 16.08 -0.53
C ASN A 240 -10.04 14.75 0.25
N GLY A 241 -8.88 14.22 0.68
CA GLY A 241 -8.80 13.02 1.50
C GLY A 241 -8.82 11.70 0.72
N HIS A 242 -8.78 11.72 -0.62
CA HIS A 242 -8.72 10.50 -1.42
C HIS A 242 -7.42 9.74 -1.12
N ARG A 243 -7.53 8.47 -0.78
CA ARG A 243 -6.39 7.57 -0.56
C ARG A 243 -6.06 6.69 -1.77
N SER A 244 -6.93 6.66 -2.76
CA SER A 244 -6.72 5.99 -4.05
C SER A 244 -7.04 6.94 -5.17
N VAL A 245 -6.14 7.06 -6.13
CA VAL A 245 -6.25 7.98 -7.27
C VAL A 245 -5.91 7.22 -8.53
N LEU A 246 -6.77 7.31 -9.54
CA LEU A 246 -6.56 6.74 -10.86
C LEU A 246 -6.44 7.84 -11.90
N LEU A 247 -5.43 7.76 -12.75
CA LEU A 247 -5.25 8.62 -13.92
C LEU A 247 -5.35 7.78 -15.19
N SER A 248 -6.23 8.18 -16.10
CA SER A 248 -6.34 7.60 -17.43
C SER A 248 -5.62 8.50 -18.44
N MET A 249 -4.46 8.06 -18.94
CA MET A 249 -3.67 8.81 -19.91
C MET A 249 -3.24 7.91 -21.05
N ALA A 250 -3.52 8.27 -22.28
CA ALA A 250 -3.21 7.49 -23.46
C ALA A 250 -1.70 7.13 -23.56
N THR A 251 -1.39 6.04 -24.24
CA THR A 251 0.01 5.66 -24.52
C THR A 251 0.69 6.76 -25.35
N GLY A 252 1.96 7.07 -25.05
CA GLY A 252 2.70 8.13 -25.75
C GLY A 252 2.49 9.54 -25.20
N THR A 253 1.63 9.73 -24.21
CA THR A 253 1.37 11.05 -23.58
C THR A 253 2.32 11.41 -22.45
N GLY A 254 3.36 10.60 -22.21
CA GLY A 254 4.40 10.88 -21.22
C GLY A 254 3.99 10.64 -19.77
N LYS A 255 3.26 9.55 -19.49
CA LYS A 255 2.84 9.14 -18.15
C LYS A 255 3.95 9.16 -17.11
N THR A 256 5.09 8.53 -17.42
CA THR A 256 6.25 8.45 -16.50
C THR A 256 6.79 9.83 -16.15
N ARG A 257 6.83 10.77 -17.12
CA ARG A 257 7.25 12.16 -16.87
C ARG A 257 6.29 12.91 -15.97
N THR A 258 4.98 12.67 -16.14
CA THR A 258 3.94 13.21 -15.26
C THR A 258 4.10 12.67 -13.83
N LEU A 259 4.35 11.36 -13.68
CA LEU A 259 4.61 10.74 -12.38
C LEU A 259 5.88 11.30 -11.72
N LEU A 260 6.95 11.52 -12.50
CA LEU A 260 8.19 12.14 -12.00
C LEU A 260 7.90 13.53 -11.40
N ALA A 261 7.11 14.34 -12.09
CA ALA A 261 6.72 15.66 -11.59
C ALA A 261 5.94 15.58 -10.27
N MET A 262 4.99 14.66 -10.17
CA MET A 262 4.24 14.42 -8.93
C MET A 262 5.17 13.99 -7.78
N ILE A 263 6.05 13.01 -8.03
CA ILE A 263 7.03 12.53 -7.05
C ILE A 263 7.87 13.68 -6.52
N TYR A 264 8.42 14.49 -7.43
CA TYR A 264 9.24 15.64 -7.07
C TYR A 264 8.50 16.61 -6.17
N ARG A 265 7.29 17.05 -6.57
CA ARG A 265 6.47 17.97 -5.79
C ARG A 265 6.10 17.42 -4.43
N PHE A 266 5.72 16.14 -4.37
CA PHE A 266 5.36 15.46 -3.13
C PHE A 266 6.51 15.36 -2.14
N LEU A 267 7.71 15.03 -2.61
CA LEU A 267 8.90 14.95 -1.77
C LEU A 267 9.38 16.34 -1.34
N ALA A 268 9.36 17.32 -2.23
CA ALA A 268 9.71 18.72 -1.92
C ALA A 268 8.80 19.32 -0.85
N ALA A 269 7.48 19.10 -0.95
CA ALA A 269 6.50 19.51 0.05
C ALA A 269 6.49 18.63 1.32
N LYS A 270 7.28 17.56 1.38
CA LYS A 270 7.27 16.55 2.45
C LYS A 270 5.90 15.91 2.68
N ARG A 271 5.09 15.80 1.59
CA ARG A 271 3.76 15.18 1.67
C ARG A 271 3.84 13.69 1.88
N PHE A 272 4.88 13.05 1.37
CA PHE A 272 5.19 11.64 1.58
C PHE A 272 6.64 11.47 2.01
N LYS A 273 6.87 10.43 2.82
CA LYS A 273 8.19 10.10 3.40
C LYS A 273 8.98 9.19 2.46
N ARG A 274 8.32 8.14 1.97
CA ARG A 274 8.94 7.09 1.17
C ARG A 274 7.94 6.53 0.16
N ILE A 275 8.36 6.47 -1.08
CA ILE A 275 7.54 6.13 -2.23
C ILE A 275 7.95 4.76 -2.77
N LEU A 276 6.98 3.86 -2.93
CA LEU A 276 7.13 2.62 -3.68
C LEU A 276 6.62 2.84 -5.11
N PHE A 277 7.52 2.75 -6.08
CA PHE A 277 7.18 2.84 -7.50
C PHE A 277 7.13 1.43 -8.09
N LEU A 278 5.92 0.94 -8.35
CA LEU A 278 5.66 -0.38 -8.90
C LEU A 278 5.54 -0.34 -10.41
N VAL A 279 6.27 -1.22 -11.06
CA VAL A 279 6.22 -1.45 -12.50
C VAL A 279 5.85 -2.91 -12.79
N ASP A 280 5.28 -3.14 -13.95
CA ASP A 280 4.94 -4.49 -14.39
C ASP A 280 6.19 -5.33 -14.70
N ARG A 281 7.17 -4.74 -15.41
CA ARG A 281 8.36 -5.45 -15.89
C ARG A 281 9.65 -4.70 -15.61
N ASN A 282 10.74 -5.43 -15.46
CA ASN A 282 12.08 -4.88 -15.25
C ASN A 282 12.50 -3.85 -16.31
N VAL A 283 12.09 -4.04 -17.57
CA VAL A 283 12.38 -3.09 -18.66
C VAL A 283 11.72 -1.74 -18.41
N LEU A 284 10.44 -1.72 -17.96
CA LEU A 284 9.73 -0.49 -17.62
C LEU A 284 10.36 0.20 -16.41
N GLY A 285 10.80 -0.58 -15.43
CA GLY A 285 11.53 -0.03 -14.28
C GLY A 285 12.87 0.61 -14.66
N LYS A 286 13.61 0.03 -15.59
CA LYS A 286 14.83 0.64 -16.14
C LYS A 286 14.51 1.94 -16.88
N GLN A 287 13.48 1.94 -17.74
CA GLN A 287 13.03 3.15 -18.43
C GLN A 287 12.60 4.27 -17.47
N ALA A 288 11.88 3.92 -16.40
CA ALA A 288 11.52 4.89 -15.36
C ALA A 288 12.76 5.45 -14.66
N LEU A 289 13.73 4.59 -14.32
CA LEU A 289 14.99 5.01 -13.71
C LEU A 289 15.81 5.92 -14.64
N ASP A 290 15.85 5.63 -15.94
CA ASP A 290 16.50 6.47 -16.94
C ASP A 290 15.83 7.85 -16.97
N VAL A 291 14.50 7.92 -16.98
CA VAL A 291 13.77 9.19 -16.87
C VAL A 291 14.13 9.95 -15.59
N PHE A 292 14.29 9.28 -14.45
CA PHE A 292 14.67 9.88 -13.18
C PHE A 292 16.12 10.40 -13.17
N LYS A 293 17.00 9.82 -13.99
CA LYS A 293 18.40 10.22 -14.16
C LYS A 293 18.60 11.34 -15.19
N ASP A 294 17.77 11.34 -16.24
CA ASP A 294 18.00 12.20 -17.40
C ASP A 294 17.20 13.50 -17.35
N VAL A 295 15.98 13.46 -16.80
CA VAL A 295 15.11 14.62 -16.77
C VAL A 295 15.57 15.59 -15.70
N LYS A 296 15.90 16.80 -16.13
CA LYS A 296 16.31 17.89 -15.26
C LYS A 296 15.10 18.50 -14.55
N LEU A 297 15.32 18.88 -13.32
CA LEU A 297 14.41 19.60 -12.45
C LEU A 297 14.96 21.02 -12.19
N GLU A 298 14.88 21.48 -10.95
CA GLU A 298 15.47 22.75 -10.55
C GLU A 298 17.01 22.70 -10.59
N ASP A 299 17.63 23.81 -10.92
CA ASP A 299 19.09 23.98 -10.94
C ASP A 299 19.85 22.89 -11.75
N LEU A 300 19.22 22.40 -12.82
CA LEU A 300 19.73 21.31 -13.66
C LEU A 300 19.98 19.98 -12.93
N GLN A 301 19.50 19.84 -11.71
CA GLN A 301 19.55 18.58 -10.97
C GLN A 301 18.49 17.60 -11.47
N THR A 302 18.75 16.32 -11.34
CA THR A 302 17.78 15.25 -11.65
C THR A 302 17.17 14.70 -10.36
N LEU A 303 16.03 14.02 -10.45
CA LEU A 303 15.42 13.39 -9.29
C LEU A 303 16.40 12.42 -8.58
N TYR A 304 17.19 11.72 -9.38
CA TYR A 304 18.21 10.77 -8.91
C TYR A 304 19.34 11.46 -8.11
N ASN A 305 19.66 12.71 -8.45
CA ASN A 305 20.70 13.48 -7.73
C ASN A 305 20.19 14.11 -6.45
N ILE A 306 18.89 14.42 -6.39
CA ILE A 306 18.27 15.12 -5.24
C ILE A 306 17.87 14.12 -4.15
N TYR A 307 17.33 12.95 -4.52
CA TYR A 307 16.78 11.98 -3.59
C TYR A 307 17.42 10.61 -3.72
N PRO A 308 17.69 9.91 -2.61
CA PRO A 308 18.13 8.51 -2.62
C PRO A 308 17.07 7.61 -3.24
N ILE A 309 17.42 6.95 -4.35
CA ILE A 309 16.56 6.05 -5.11
C ILE A 309 17.20 4.67 -5.14
N ASN A 310 16.49 3.68 -4.65
CA ASN A 310 16.87 2.28 -4.77
C ASN A 310 16.35 1.70 -6.08
N SER A 311 17.21 1.00 -6.78
CA SER A 311 16.88 0.32 -8.03
C SER A 311 16.14 -0.99 -7.81
N LEU A 312 15.68 -1.60 -8.92
CA LEU A 312 14.94 -2.88 -8.92
C LEU A 312 15.69 -4.03 -8.24
N ASN A 313 17.01 -4.01 -8.24
CA ASN A 313 17.87 -5.10 -7.74
C ASN A 313 18.25 -4.94 -6.26
N GLU A 314 17.99 -3.78 -5.67
CA GLU A 314 18.36 -3.50 -4.30
C GLU A 314 17.28 -4.01 -3.36
N LYS A 315 17.64 -5.02 -2.55
CA LYS A 315 16.71 -5.70 -1.65
C LYS A 315 16.55 -5.03 -0.29
N THR A 316 17.57 -4.30 0.17
CA THR A 316 17.60 -3.65 1.47
C THR A 316 17.10 -2.22 1.35
N ILE A 317 16.17 -1.83 2.23
CA ILE A 317 15.66 -0.45 2.31
C ILE A 317 16.53 0.29 3.33
N GLU A 318 17.37 1.19 2.87
CA GLU A 318 18.09 2.10 3.76
C GLU A 318 17.13 3.16 4.30
N LYS A 319 17.42 3.68 5.50
CA LYS A 319 16.55 4.69 6.16
C LYS A 319 16.40 5.95 5.32
N GLU A 320 17.45 6.32 4.60
CA GLU A 320 17.51 7.51 3.75
C GLU A 320 16.77 7.34 2.42
N THR A 321 16.49 6.12 1.99
CA THR A 321 15.79 5.85 0.73
C THR A 321 14.45 6.57 0.67
N LYS A 322 14.26 7.38 -0.38
CA LYS A 322 13.01 8.12 -0.63
C LYS A 322 12.12 7.44 -1.66
N ILE A 323 12.73 6.77 -2.62
CA ILE A 323 12.01 6.10 -3.70
C ILE A 323 12.59 4.70 -3.87
N GLN A 324 11.73 3.69 -3.80
CA GLN A 324 12.04 2.31 -4.13
C GLN A 324 11.36 1.94 -5.43
N LEU A 325 12.13 1.56 -6.45
CA LEU A 325 11.59 0.91 -7.63
C LEU A 325 11.48 -0.59 -7.38
N SER A 326 10.36 -1.19 -7.75
CA SER A 326 10.16 -2.63 -7.65
C SER A 326 9.18 -3.12 -8.71
N THR A 327 9.33 -4.39 -9.09
CA THR A 327 8.24 -5.06 -9.80
C THR A 327 7.22 -5.61 -8.79
N VAL A 328 5.98 -5.78 -9.23
CA VAL A 328 4.93 -6.39 -8.40
C VAL A 328 5.37 -7.79 -7.96
N GLN A 329 5.96 -8.58 -8.86
CA GLN A 329 6.43 -9.94 -8.59
C GLN A 329 7.54 -9.97 -7.51
N ALA A 330 8.51 -9.05 -7.60
CA ALA A 330 9.55 -8.94 -6.57
C ALA A 330 8.96 -8.59 -5.21
N MET A 331 7.95 -7.70 -5.17
CA MET A 331 7.29 -7.33 -3.92
C MET A 331 6.43 -8.47 -3.37
N VAL A 332 5.74 -9.25 -4.22
CA VAL A 332 5.04 -10.49 -3.82
C VAL A 332 6.00 -11.46 -3.11
N ARG A 333 7.19 -11.68 -3.71
CA ARG A 333 8.20 -12.58 -3.10
C ARG A 333 8.65 -12.09 -1.73
N ARG A 334 8.87 -10.79 -1.58
CA ARG A 334 9.31 -10.19 -0.32
C ARG A 334 8.23 -10.26 0.77
N ILE A 335 6.96 -10.03 0.41
CA ILE A 335 5.86 -10.01 1.38
C ILE A 335 5.37 -11.42 1.71
N LEU A 336 5.20 -12.31 0.71
CA LEU A 336 4.57 -13.61 0.92
C LEU A 336 5.54 -14.73 1.20
N TYR A 337 6.71 -14.70 0.58
CA TYR A 337 7.68 -15.79 0.66
C TYR A 337 8.90 -15.45 1.51
N ASN A 338 8.95 -14.21 2.02
CA ASN A 338 10.05 -13.71 2.83
C ASN A 338 11.43 -13.90 2.14
N GLU A 339 11.47 -13.72 0.83
CA GLU A 339 12.71 -13.75 0.05
C GLU A 339 13.45 -12.42 0.20
N GLY A 340 14.26 -12.32 1.23
CA GLY A 340 15.06 -11.14 1.54
C GLY A 340 15.50 -11.13 2.99
N GLU A 341 16.43 -10.26 3.35
CA GLU A 341 16.93 -10.15 4.71
C GLU A 341 15.91 -9.59 5.71
N GLN A 342 14.95 -8.79 5.22
CA GLN A 342 13.86 -8.24 6.04
C GLN A 342 12.55 -8.16 5.22
N MET A 343 11.48 -8.70 5.81
CA MET A 343 10.12 -8.51 5.29
C MET A 343 9.74 -7.03 5.41
N PRO A 344 9.20 -6.40 4.35
CA PRO A 344 8.73 -5.02 4.43
C PRO A 344 7.63 -4.87 5.49
N THR A 345 7.65 -3.77 6.22
CA THR A 345 6.57 -3.44 7.17
C THR A 345 5.46 -2.65 6.48
N VAL A 346 4.26 -2.66 7.04
CA VAL A 346 3.13 -1.89 6.50
C VAL A 346 3.36 -0.37 6.49
N SER A 347 4.35 0.11 7.25
CA SER A 347 4.73 1.52 7.38
C SER A 347 5.91 1.94 6.50
N ASP A 348 6.51 1.02 5.75
CA ASP A 348 7.73 1.33 4.99
C ASP A 348 7.50 2.33 3.86
N TYR A 349 6.29 2.33 3.30
CA TYR A 349 5.90 3.27 2.26
C TYR A 349 4.57 3.94 2.63
N ASP A 350 4.48 5.23 2.40
CA ASP A 350 3.26 6.02 2.58
C ASP A 350 2.65 6.49 1.25
N LEU A 351 3.34 6.23 0.14
CA LEU A 351 2.82 6.35 -1.22
C LEU A 351 3.22 5.13 -2.06
N VAL A 352 2.25 4.52 -2.71
CA VAL A 352 2.45 3.48 -3.73
C VAL A 352 2.02 4.05 -5.09
N ILE A 353 2.93 4.11 -6.03
CA ILE A 353 2.66 4.50 -7.41
C ILE A 353 2.70 3.27 -8.29
N VAL A 354 1.70 3.09 -9.13
CA VAL A 354 1.60 1.96 -10.06
C VAL A 354 1.55 2.48 -11.49
N ASP A 355 2.62 2.25 -12.23
CA ASP A 355 2.64 2.55 -13.67
C ASP A 355 2.08 1.37 -14.46
N GLU A 356 1.36 1.67 -15.55
CA GLU A 356 0.66 0.70 -16.40
C GLU A 356 -0.26 -0.25 -15.61
N ALA A 357 -1.06 0.32 -14.70
CA ALA A 357 -1.88 -0.43 -13.74
C ALA A 357 -2.84 -1.46 -14.38
N HIS A 358 -3.19 -1.32 -15.67
CA HIS A 358 -4.02 -2.29 -16.39
C HIS A 358 -3.28 -3.62 -16.63
N ARG A 359 -1.95 -3.62 -16.71
CA ARG A 359 -1.14 -4.82 -16.96
C ARG A 359 -1.02 -5.73 -15.75
N GLY A 360 -1.18 -5.20 -14.55
CA GLY A 360 -1.20 -5.98 -13.32
C GLY A 360 -2.29 -7.05 -13.24
N TYR A 361 -3.15 -7.15 -14.25
CA TYR A 361 -4.25 -8.10 -14.33
C TYR A 361 -4.18 -9.04 -15.55
N ILE A 362 -3.16 -8.94 -16.38
CA ILE A 362 -3.02 -9.75 -17.59
C ILE A 362 -1.73 -10.56 -17.50
N LEU A 363 -1.87 -11.88 -17.42
CA LEU A 363 -0.77 -12.80 -17.69
C LEU A 363 -0.47 -12.76 -19.19
N ASP A 364 0.60 -12.10 -19.58
CA ASP A 364 1.05 -12.04 -20.97
C ASP A 364 1.58 -13.42 -21.40
N LYS A 365 1.33 -13.78 -22.67
CA LYS A 365 1.81 -15.03 -23.25
C LYS A 365 3.33 -15.17 -23.34
N GLU A 366 4.07 -14.06 -23.18
CA GLU A 366 5.54 -14.01 -23.10
C GLU A 366 5.99 -13.94 -21.64
N MET A 367 5.74 -15.02 -20.89
CA MET A 367 6.12 -15.12 -19.49
C MET A 367 7.65 -15.32 -19.35
N SER A 368 8.26 -14.55 -18.46
CA SER A 368 9.62 -14.84 -17.98
C SER A 368 9.59 -16.04 -17.01
N GLU A 369 10.75 -16.70 -16.77
CA GLU A 369 10.84 -17.81 -15.80
C GLU A 369 10.30 -17.43 -14.41
N ASP A 370 10.35 -16.17 -14.05
CA ASP A 370 9.82 -15.63 -12.79
C ASP A 370 8.28 -15.57 -12.74
N GLU A 371 7.62 -15.49 -13.89
CA GLU A 371 6.16 -15.42 -14.02
C GLU A 371 5.50 -16.80 -13.95
N PHE A 372 6.23 -17.88 -14.23
CA PHE A 372 5.77 -19.26 -14.04
C PHE A 372 5.42 -19.61 -12.58
N ALA A 373 5.80 -18.77 -11.61
CA ALA A 373 5.43 -18.94 -10.22
C ALA A 373 3.93 -18.65 -9.96
N PHE A 374 3.21 -18.03 -10.91
CA PHE A 374 1.77 -17.75 -10.81
C PHE A 374 0.99 -18.82 -11.56
N ARG A 375 0.08 -19.50 -10.86
CA ARG A 375 -0.64 -20.65 -11.39
C ARG A 375 -1.68 -20.30 -12.45
N ASP A 376 -2.32 -19.12 -12.30
CA ASP A 376 -3.36 -18.63 -13.21
C ASP A 376 -3.57 -17.10 -13.04
N GLN A 377 -4.45 -16.53 -13.88
CA GLN A 377 -4.79 -15.11 -13.89
C GLN A 377 -5.41 -14.65 -12.57
N ASP A 378 -6.25 -15.46 -11.93
CA ASP A 378 -6.93 -15.10 -10.67
C ASP A 378 -5.93 -15.06 -9.51
N ASP A 379 -4.96 -16.00 -9.49
CA ASP A 379 -3.87 -16.02 -8.50
C ASP A 379 -2.99 -14.77 -8.64
N PHE A 380 -2.64 -14.39 -9.88
CA PHE A 380 -1.86 -13.18 -10.14
C PHE A 380 -2.61 -11.91 -9.70
N THR A 381 -3.89 -11.78 -10.08
CA THR A 381 -4.73 -10.64 -9.70
C THR A 381 -4.89 -10.53 -8.18
N SER A 382 -5.05 -11.67 -7.51
CA SER A 382 -5.14 -11.75 -6.06
C SER A 382 -3.86 -11.27 -5.37
N LYS A 383 -2.70 -11.73 -5.83
CA LYS A 383 -1.38 -11.35 -5.29
C LYS A 383 -1.04 -9.89 -5.59
N TYR A 384 -1.39 -9.40 -6.78
CA TYR A 384 -1.26 -7.99 -7.12
C TYR A 384 -2.05 -7.09 -6.17
N THR A 385 -3.33 -7.40 -5.98
CA THR A 385 -4.20 -6.66 -5.05
C THR A 385 -3.65 -6.71 -3.62
N MET A 386 -3.12 -7.87 -3.21
CA MET A 386 -2.53 -8.03 -1.89
C MET A 386 -1.31 -7.12 -1.68
N VAL A 387 -0.41 -7.01 -2.65
CA VAL A 387 0.75 -6.10 -2.58
C VAL A 387 0.29 -4.64 -2.48
N ILE A 388 -0.69 -4.25 -3.31
CA ILE A 388 -1.23 -2.88 -3.29
C ILE A 388 -1.88 -2.56 -1.94
N ASP A 389 -2.59 -3.51 -1.34
CA ASP A 389 -3.31 -3.33 -0.08
C ASP A 389 -2.45 -3.60 1.16
N TYR A 390 -1.22 -4.10 0.99
CA TYR A 390 -0.33 -4.43 2.10
C TYR A 390 0.11 -3.20 2.89
N PHE A 391 0.53 -2.15 2.17
CA PHE A 391 1.06 -0.94 2.79
C PHE A 391 -0.05 0.02 3.22
N ASP A 392 0.13 0.64 4.39
CA ASP A 392 -0.71 1.75 4.83
C ASP A 392 -0.34 3.03 4.07
N ALA A 393 -0.58 3.04 2.78
CA ALA A 393 -0.15 4.05 1.84
C ALA A 393 -1.32 4.66 1.05
N VAL A 394 -1.12 5.87 0.57
CA VAL A 394 -1.89 6.44 -0.54
C VAL A 394 -1.49 5.70 -1.82
N LYS A 395 -2.42 5.49 -2.73
CA LYS A 395 -2.24 4.74 -3.97
C LYS A 395 -2.52 5.64 -5.17
N ILE A 396 -1.55 5.75 -6.07
CA ILE A 396 -1.72 6.49 -7.34
C ILE A 396 -1.45 5.50 -8.47
N ALA A 397 -2.42 5.28 -9.32
CA ALA A 397 -2.31 4.42 -10.48
C ALA A 397 -2.43 5.23 -11.78
N VAL A 398 -1.59 4.89 -12.74
CA VAL A 398 -1.66 5.48 -14.09
C VAL A 398 -1.81 4.37 -15.11
N THR A 399 -2.72 4.55 -16.06
CA THR A 399 -2.97 3.58 -17.13
C THR A 399 -3.44 4.26 -18.39
N ALA A 400 -3.20 3.64 -19.54
CA ALA A 400 -3.78 4.09 -20.80
C ALA A 400 -5.23 3.64 -20.98
N THR A 401 -5.58 2.49 -20.44
CA THR A 401 -6.89 1.82 -20.59
C THR A 401 -7.37 1.33 -19.24
N PRO A 402 -8.19 2.13 -18.53
CA PRO A 402 -8.74 1.69 -17.25
C PRO A 402 -9.68 0.50 -17.46
N ALA A 403 -9.24 -0.69 -17.08
CA ALA A 403 -10.05 -1.89 -17.04
C ALA A 403 -10.99 -1.88 -15.83
N LEU A 404 -12.02 -2.72 -15.85
CA LEU A 404 -12.98 -2.83 -14.74
C LEU A 404 -12.28 -3.10 -13.39
N HIS A 405 -11.31 -4.01 -13.38
CA HIS A 405 -10.54 -4.33 -12.17
C HIS A 405 -9.71 -3.14 -11.65
N THR A 406 -9.14 -2.34 -12.56
CA THR A 406 -8.40 -1.13 -12.17
C THR A 406 -9.31 -0.13 -11.47
N THR A 407 -10.52 0.07 -12.01
CA THR A 407 -11.52 0.97 -11.40
C THR A 407 -12.09 0.42 -10.08
N GLN A 408 -12.17 -0.90 -9.93
CA GLN A 408 -12.55 -1.52 -8.66
C GLN A 408 -11.52 -1.29 -7.56
N LEU A 409 -10.22 -1.30 -7.89
CA LEU A 409 -9.14 -1.14 -6.92
C LEU A 409 -8.83 0.34 -6.61
N PHE A 410 -8.80 1.20 -7.62
CA PHE A 410 -8.38 2.60 -7.48
C PHE A 410 -9.51 3.62 -7.55
N GLY A 411 -10.73 3.18 -7.85
CA GLY A 411 -11.88 4.07 -8.08
C GLY A 411 -11.95 4.59 -9.52
N LYS A 412 -12.90 5.51 -9.76
CA LYS A 412 -13.03 6.17 -11.06
C LYS A 412 -11.83 7.11 -11.30
N PRO A 413 -11.37 7.27 -12.55
CA PRO A 413 -10.31 8.21 -12.85
C PRO A 413 -10.66 9.63 -12.39
N VAL A 414 -9.73 10.28 -11.70
CA VAL A 414 -9.83 11.71 -11.33
C VAL A 414 -9.40 12.62 -12.46
N PHE A 415 -8.69 12.06 -13.44
CA PHE A 415 -8.26 12.73 -14.66
C PHE A 415 -8.26 11.74 -15.82
N GLU A 416 -8.78 12.18 -16.95
CA GLU A 416 -8.78 11.42 -18.19
C GLU A 416 -8.18 12.26 -19.31
N TYR A 417 -7.31 11.66 -20.11
CA TYR A 417 -6.76 12.24 -21.34
C TYR A 417 -6.65 11.14 -22.38
N SER A 418 -7.66 11.12 -23.25
CA SER A 418 -7.82 10.07 -24.25
C SER A 418 -6.86 10.25 -25.43
N TYR A 419 -6.68 9.16 -26.20
CA TYR A 419 -5.93 9.20 -27.46
C TYR A 419 -6.51 10.25 -28.42
N ARG A 420 -7.85 10.32 -28.53
CA ARG A 420 -8.52 11.28 -29.42
C ARG A 420 -8.24 12.72 -29.02
N GLU A 421 -8.29 13.03 -27.74
CA GLU A 421 -7.94 14.38 -27.24
C GLU A 421 -6.49 14.70 -27.55
N ALA A 422 -5.58 13.75 -27.35
CA ALA A 422 -4.15 13.94 -27.64
C ALA A 422 -3.86 14.19 -29.13
N VAL A 423 -4.64 13.58 -30.03
CA VAL A 423 -4.57 13.83 -31.47
C VAL A 423 -5.14 15.22 -31.80
N LEU A 424 -6.29 15.59 -31.23
CA LEU A 424 -6.90 16.90 -31.44
C LEU A 424 -6.01 18.04 -30.95
N ASP A 425 -5.31 17.83 -29.83
CA ASP A 425 -4.35 18.77 -29.27
C ASP A 425 -3.00 18.78 -30.03
N GLY A 426 -2.83 17.90 -31.03
CA GLY A 426 -1.61 17.80 -31.86
C GLY A 426 -0.43 17.14 -31.16
N PHE A 427 -0.63 16.43 -30.06
CA PHE A 427 0.43 15.73 -29.31
C PHE A 427 0.65 14.28 -29.74
N LEU A 428 -0.33 13.67 -30.39
CA LEU A 428 -0.25 12.36 -31.01
C LEU A 428 -0.70 12.44 -32.47
N VAL A 429 -0.18 11.49 -33.27
CA VAL A 429 -0.55 11.39 -34.68
C VAL A 429 -1.82 10.53 -34.80
N ASP A 430 -2.74 10.94 -35.66
CA ASP A 430 -3.95 10.17 -35.93
C ASP A 430 -3.65 8.81 -36.54
N TYR A 431 -4.52 7.82 -36.32
CA TYR A 431 -4.44 6.55 -37.03
C TYR A 431 -4.77 6.78 -38.51
N ASN A 432 -3.79 6.63 -39.37
CA ASN A 432 -4.09 6.41 -40.76
C ASN A 432 -4.74 5.03 -40.89
N LEU A 433 -5.90 4.98 -41.52
CA LEU A 433 -6.54 3.71 -41.85
C LEU A 433 -5.51 2.83 -42.57
N PRO A 434 -5.39 1.54 -42.24
CA PRO A 434 -4.46 0.66 -42.91
C PRO A 434 -4.75 0.68 -44.40
N HIS A 435 -3.73 1.05 -45.20
CA HIS A 435 -3.84 0.96 -46.66
C HIS A 435 -3.93 -0.52 -47.05
N HIS A 436 -5.07 -0.94 -47.59
CA HIS A 436 -5.22 -2.27 -48.18
C HIS A 436 -4.41 -2.33 -49.46
N ILE A 437 -3.26 -3.01 -49.41
CA ILE A 437 -2.49 -3.32 -50.62
C ILE A 437 -3.09 -4.58 -51.22
N PHE A 438 -3.87 -4.41 -52.29
CA PHE A 438 -4.35 -5.52 -53.05
C PHE A 438 -3.24 -6.01 -53.97
N THR A 439 -2.66 -7.18 -53.76
CA THR A 439 -1.76 -7.83 -54.67
C THR A 439 -2.55 -8.61 -55.69
N LYS A 440 -2.23 -8.46 -57.00
CA LYS A 440 -2.78 -9.25 -58.08
C LYS A 440 -2.18 -10.65 -58.20
N LEU A 441 -1.60 -11.20 -57.14
CA LEU A 441 -1.14 -12.59 -57.13
C LEU A 441 -2.36 -13.51 -57.15
N ARG A 442 -2.73 -13.99 -58.37
CA ARG A 442 -3.53 -15.18 -58.55
C ARG A 442 -2.62 -16.36 -58.21
N ILE A 443 -3.00 -17.14 -57.22
CA ILE A 443 -2.50 -18.51 -57.06
C ILE A 443 -3.24 -19.31 -58.14
N GLU A 444 -2.50 -19.78 -59.15
CA GLU A 444 -2.99 -20.82 -60.07
C GLU A 444 -3.01 -22.17 -59.38
#